data_75d27752fb067b02a79a0ceb311713a3
#
_entry.id   75d27752fb067b02a79a0ceb311713a3
#
_cell.length_a   1.000
_cell.length_b   1.000
_cell.length_c   1.000
_cell.angle_alpha   90.00
_cell.angle_beta   90.00
_cell.angle_gamma   90.00
#
_symmetry.space_group_name_H-M   'P 1'
#
loop_
_entity.id
_entity.type
_entity.pdbx_description
1 polymer ?
#
loop_
_entity_poly.entity_id
_entity_poly.type
_entity_poly.pdbx_seq_one_letter_code
_entity_poly.pdbx_strand_id
1 'polypeptide(L)'
;MMQFLIAAPRSGSGKTTMTCAVLAALKKRGADPCAFKSGPDYIDPMFHRSALQVDSHNLDLFLSDRPTVQALSARCAAGHGAAVCEGAMGFYDGQGLTTRASAWELADTLSLPVLLVVQPGGASVTLAAEIQGLVHFRKNSHISGILLNSCSEKLYKMLKDLLERETGLPVLGYLPNLPQAAVESRHLGLKTAGEIADIQEKIALLADRLVMDWEKLAAVTERPCPEGGRLSPRGTASVSVRIAVARDGAFCFTYAETLDALREAGAEPVFFSPVRDAALPEGVCGLYLPGGYPELYAQALSENKTMRASIRQAVNAGLPTAAECGGFLYLGQSLEDAEGKSWPMAGVLPGAGVRAGRLVRFGYAVLTAKRDSMLFRAGENLPVHEFHHWDSTANGTAFTARKNEKMQWECGFANENFYAGFPHLYWAGTPLPGRFVRAAERYSKTKG
;
A
#
# COMPACT_ATOMS: atom_id res chain seq x y z
N MET A 1 -0.37 16.01 -19.32
CA MET A 1 -0.36 16.01 -17.83
C MET A 1 1.05 15.69 -17.35
N MET A 2 1.46 16.21 -16.20
CA MET A 2 2.75 15.82 -15.58
C MET A 2 2.66 14.40 -15.03
N GLN A 3 3.61 13.54 -15.39
CA GLN A 3 3.69 12.15 -14.87
C GLN A 3 5.15 11.81 -14.59
N PHE A 4 5.47 11.41 -13.37
CA PHE A 4 6.84 11.11 -12.98
C PHE A 4 6.93 10.24 -11.74
N LEU A 5 8.09 9.62 -11.55
CA LEU A 5 8.43 8.86 -10.38
C LEU A 5 9.49 9.59 -9.56
N ILE A 6 9.28 9.72 -8.26
CA ILE A 6 10.26 10.24 -7.30
C ILE A 6 11.04 9.04 -6.72
N ALA A 7 12.35 9.01 -7.00
CA ALA A 7 13.26 7.98 -6.51
C ALA A 7 14.40 8.56 -5.68
N ALA A 8 15.18 7.71 -5.04
CA ALA A 8 16.38 8.11 -4.33
C ALA A 8 17.42 6.97 -4.31
N PRO A 9 18.70 7.26 -4.04
CA PRO A 9 19.75 6.25 -3.96
C PRO A 9 19.49 5.17 -2.89
N ARG A 10 18.81 5.54 -1.79
CA ARG A 10 18.58 4.65 -0.63
C ARG A 10 17.36 5.07 0.18
N SER A 11 16.92 4.20 1.09
CA SER A 11 15.93 4.56 2.12
C SER A 11 16.48 5.68 3.01
N GLY A 12 15.57 6.53 3.55
CA GLY A 12 15.96 7.65 4.41
C GLY A 12 16.45 8.91 3.67
N SER A 13 16.52 8.92 2.33
CA SER A 13 16.91 10.11 1.54
C SER A 13 15.84 11.19 1.47
N GLY A 14 14.66 10.98 2.09
CA GLY A 14 13.57 11.95 2.13
C GLY A 14 12.60 11.90 0.97
N LYS A 15 12.48 10.76 0.26
CA LYS A 15 11.48 10.56 -0.81
C LYS A 15 10.08 10.94 -0.36
N THR A 16 9.60 10.38 0.74
CA THR A 16 8.25 10.62 1.25
C THR A 16 8.02 12.10 1.57
N THR A 17 8.98 12.74 2.24
CA THR A 17 8.89 14.19 2.54
C THR A 17 8.83 15.01 1.25
N MET A 18 9.67 14.70 0.27
CA MET A 18 9.69 15.38 -1.03
C MET A 18 8.39 15.12 -1.80
N THR A 19 7.89 13.89 -1.81
CA THR A 19 6.60 13.54 -2.45
C THR A 19 5.45 14.32 -1.83
N CYS A 20 5.37 14.38 -0.50
CA CYS A 20 4.36 15.17 0.19
C CYS A 20 4.47 16.66 -0.13
N ALA A 21 5.68 17.21 -0.15
CA ALA A 21 5.92 18.61 -0.53
C ALA A 21 5.45 18.91 -1.97
N VAL A 22 5.79 18.02 -2.90
CA VAL A 22 5.41 18.16 -4.33
C VAL A 22 3.90 18.05 -4.51
N LEU A 23 3.27 17.04 -3.93
CA LEU A 23 1.80 16.83 -3.99
C LEU A 23 1.05 18.03 -3.41
N ALA A 24 1.47 18.51 -2.24
CA ALA A 24 0.85 19.67 -1.60
C ALA A 24 1.05 20.97 -2.42
N ALA A 25 2.24 21.18 -2.99
CA ALA A 25 2.53 22.31 -3.84
C ALA A 25 1.74 22.26 -5.17
N LEU A 26 1.60 21.11 -5.79
CA LEU A 26 0.76 20.91 -6.98
C LEU A 26 -0.70 21.24 -6.67
N LYS A 27 -1.25 20.76 -5.55
CA LYS A 27 -2.59 21.08 -5.08
C LYS A 27 -2.79 22.58 -4.86
N LYS A 28 -1.84 23.24 -4.20
CA LYS A 28 -1.85 24.70 -3.96
C LYS A 28 -1.86 25.49 -5.27
N ARG A 29 -1.30 24.94 -6.33
CA ARG A 29 -1.27 25.52 -7.69
C ARG A 29 -2.53 25.20 -8.51
N GLY A 30 -3.49 24.48 -7.96
CA GLY A 30 -4.72 24.09 -8.65
C GLY A 30 -4.55 22.91 -9.63
N ALA A 31 -3.44 22.21 -9.58
CA ALA A 31 -3.22 21.01 -10.39
C ALA A 31 -3.77 19.81 -9.62
N ASP A 32 -4.92 19.31 -9.90
CA ASP A 32 -5.51 18.14 -9.25
C ASP A 32 -4.58 16.88 -9.36
N PRO A 33 -3.66 16.60 -8.39
CA PRO A 33 -2.75 15.48 -8.49
C PRO A 33 -3.38 14.18 -7.98
N CYS A 34 -3.02 13.04 -8.60
CA CYS A 34 -3.11 11.72 -7.99
C CYS A 34 -1.71 11.20 -7.61
N ALA A 35 -1.65 10.28 -6.68
CA ALA A 35 -0.42 9.69 -6.18
C ALA A 35 -0.38 8.18 -6.40
N PHE A 36 0.82 7.65 -6.59
CA PHE A 36 1.08 6.22 -6.57
C PHE A 36 2.22 5.90 -5.61
N LYS A 37 2.14 4.75 -4.97
CA LYS A 37 3.24 4.17 -4.20
C LYS A 37 3.73 2.90 -4.89
N SER A 38 5.02 2.84 -5.18
CA SER A 38 5.67 1.61 -5.61
C SER A 38 5.73 0.61 -4.44
N GLY A 39 5.30 -0.63 -4.69
CA GLY A 39 5.34 -1.66 -3.67
C GLY A 39 4.08 -1.77 -2.79
N PRO A 40 4.09 -2.69 -1.80
CA PRO A 40 2.90 -3.11 -1.05
C PRO A 40 2.63 -2.25 0.20
N ASP A 41 3.02 -0.99 0.19
CA ASP A 41 2.89 -0.07 1.31
C ASP A 41 1.46 0.41 1.50
N TYR A 42 0.89 0.25 2.68
CA TYR A 42 -0.43 0.78 3.04
C TYR A 42 -0.38 2.21 3.59
N ILE A 43 0.73 2.57 4.24
CA ILE A 43 0.84 3.77 5.07
C ILE A 43 0.93 5.03 4.22
N ASP A 44 1.81 5.04 3.21
CA ASP A 44 1.98 6.22 2.36
C ASP A 44 0.72 6.54 1.56
N PRO A 45 0.04 5.58 0.88
CA PRO A 45 -1.25 5.86 0.24
C PRO A 45 -2.34 6.32 1.22
N MET A 46 -2.39 5.74 2.41
CA MET A 46 -3.34 6.17 3.44
C MET A 46 -3.05 7.60 3.92
N PHE A 47 -1.78 7.96 4.08
CA PHE A 47 -1.36 9.31 4.42
C PHE A 47 -1.74 10.31 3.31
N HIS A 48 -1.46 9.97 2.05
CA HIS A 48 -1.83 10.81 0.92
C HIS A 48 -3.35 11.09 0.89
N ARG A 49 -4.17 10.06 1.08
CA ARG A 49 -5.64 10.23 1.09
C ARG A 49 -6.16 11.01 2.29
N SER A 50 -5.66 10.73 3.50
CA SER A 50 -6.21 11.34 4.73
C SER A 50 -5.64 12.72 5.01
N ALA A 51 -4.34 12.93 4.84
CA ALA A 51 -3.65 14.16 5.19
C ALA A 51 -3.57 15.15 4.02
N LEU A 52 -3.23 14.67 2.83
CA LEU A 52 -3.12 15.51 1.63
C LEU A 52 -4.44 15.61 0.86
N GLN A 53 -5.42 14.72 1.14
CA GLN A 53 -6.66 14.60 0.35
C GLN A 53 -6.34 14.44 -1.15
N VAL A 54 -5.42 13.54 -1.45
CA VAL A 54 -4.98 13.18 -2.80
C VAL A 54 -5.31 11.71 -3.00
N ASP A 55 -5.96 11.37 -4.10
CA ASP A 55 -6.18 9.97 -4.47
C ASP A 55 -4.85 9.26 -4.62
N SER A 56 -4.71 8.12 -3.97
CA SER A 56 -3.45 7.42 -3.91
C SER A 56 -3.63 5.90 -4.02
N HIS A 57 -2.78 5.28 -4.80
CA HIS A 57 -2.86 3.88 -5.24
C HIS A 57 -1.52 3.18 -5.13
N ASN A 58 -1.53 1.83 -5.17
CA ASN A 58 -0.31 1.04 -5.19
C ASN A 58 -0.04 0.50 -6.60
N LEU A 59 1.22 0.57 -7.02
CA LEU A 59 1.71 -0.07 -8.24
C LEU A 59 2.83 -1.04 -7.88
N ASP A 60 2.62 -2.33 -8.09
CA ASP A 60 3.54 -3.37 -7.62
C ASP A 60 3.72 -4.46 -8.67
N LEU A 61 4.94 -4.57 -9.21
CA LEU A 61 5.32 -5.54 -10.23
C LEU A 61 5.60 -6.95 -9.69
N PHE A 62 5.59 -7.16 -8.38
CA PHE A 62 5.60 -8.49 -7.80
C PHE A 62 4.19 -9.03 -7.61
N LEU A 63 3.27 -8.19 -7.12
CA LEU A 63 1.89 -8.55 -6.83
C LEU A 63 1.03 -8.61 -8.11
N SER A 64 1.41 -7.86 -9.15
CA SER A 64 0.68 -7.77 -10.41
C SER A 64 1.62 -7.88 -11.60
N ASP A 65 1.11 -8.36 -12.72
CA ASP A 65 1.82 -8.36 -13.99
C ASP A 65 1.90 -6.94 -14.61
N ARG A 66 2.80 -6.77 -15.58
CA ARG A 66 3.01 -5.49 -16.27
C ARG A 66 1.72 -4.91 -16.90
N PRO A 67 0.88 -5.69 -17.62
CA PRO A 67 -0.37 -5.19 -18.18
C PRO A 67 -1.33 -4.65 -17.11
N THR A 68 -1.45 -5.35 -15.99
CA THR A 68 -2.29 -4.92 -14.85
C THR A 68 -1.78 -3.62 -14.24
N VAL A 69 -0.46 -3.49 -14.02
CA VAL A 69 0.15 -2.26 -13.50
C VAL A 69 -0.05 -1.09 -14.45
N GLN A 70 0.12 -1.29 -15.76
CA GLN A 70 -0.13 -0.27 -16.79
C GLN A 70 -1.60 0.17 -16.80
N ALA A 71 -2.54 -0.78 -16.75
CA ALA A 71 -3.97 -0.49 -16.72
C ALA A 71 -4.40 0.25 -15.44
N LEU A 72 -3.86 -0.13 -14.27
CA LEU A 72 -4.07 0.55 -13.00
C LEU A 72 -3.56 1.99 -13.05
N SER A 73 -2.31 2.18 -13.49
CA SER A 73 -1.70 3.50 -13.62
C SER A 73 -2.53 4.41 -14.52
N ALA A 74 -2.92 3.92 -15.70
CA ALA A 74 -3.73 4.68 -16.66
C ALA A 74 -5.10 5.05 -16.11
N ARG A 75 -5.80 4.10 -15.49
CA ARG A 75 -7.14 4.30 -14.94
C ARG A 75 -7.13 5.30 -13.79
N CYS A 76 -6.19 5.15 -12.85
CA CYS A 76 -6.14 6.00 -11.67
C CYS A 76 -5.59 7.39 -11.96
N ALA A 77 -4.79 7.56 -13.03
CA ALA A 77 -4.33 8.86 -13.47
C ALA A 77 -5.38 9.62 -14.33
N ALA A 78 -6.39 8.92 -14.85
CA ALA A 78 -7.39 9.52 -15.73
C ALA A 78 -8.20 10.61 -15.03
N GLY A 79 -8.28 11.79 -15.65
CA GLY A 79 -9.00 12.94 -15.12
C GLY A 79 -8.18 13.85 -14.20
N HIS A 80 -6.99 13.43 -13.78
CA HIS A 80 -6.09 14.25 -12.95
C HIS A 80 -5.13 15.12 -13.80
N GLY A 81 -4.67 16.22 -13.20
CA GLY A 81 -3.71 17.15 -13.86
C GLY A 81 -2.26 16.69 -13.70
N ALA A 82 -1.97 15.88 -12.69
CA ALA A 82 -0.65 15.31 -12.45
C ALA A 82 -0.74 13.92 -11.82
N ALA A 83 0.24 13.04 -12.09
CA ALA A 83 0.39 11.74 -11.51
C ALA A 83 1.81 11.58 -10.94
N VAL A 84 1.92 11.46 -9.62
CA VAL A 84 3.20 11.38 -8.91
C VAL A 84 3.35 10.01 -8.28
N CYS A 85 4.36 9.25 -8.71
CA CYS A 85 4.69 7.95 -8.15
C CYS A 85 5.84 8.07 -7.14
N GLU A 86 5.67 7.60 -5.91
CA GLU A 86 6.75 7.48 -4.94
C GLU A 86 7.39 6.11 -5.01
N GLY A 87 8.70 6.06 -5.28
CA GLY A 87 9.50 4.83 -5.28
C GLY A 87 9.71 4.28 -3.87
N ALA A 88 9.76 2.96 -3.74
CA ALA A 88 10.15 2.28 -2.51
C ALA A 88 11.67 2.09 -2.44
N MET A 89 12.23 2.00 -1.24
CA MET A 89 13.65 1.69 -0.98
C MET A 89 14.64 2.55 -1.77
N GLY A 90 15.76 2.01 -2.19
CA GLY A 90 16.64 2.61 -3.20
C GLY A 90 16.12 2.35 -4.62
N PHE A 91 16.51 3.19 -5.57
CA PHE A 91 15.95 3.17 -6.92
C PHE A 91 16.03 1.81 -7.60
N TYR A 92 17.14 1.09 -7.42
CA TYR A 92 17.38 -0.24 -8.00
C TYR A 92 17.11 -1.40 -7.04
N ASP A 93 16.73 -1.11 -5.78
CA ASP A 93 16.47 -2.15 -4.79
C ASP A 93 15.09 -2.78 -5.04
N GLY A 94 15.06 -4.07 -5.29
CA GLY A 94 13.85 -4.84 -5.55
C GLY A 94 13.77 -6.10 -4.71
N GLN A 95 13.19 -7.14 -5.27
CA GLN A 95 13.03 -8.43 -4.59
C GLN A 95 14.39 -9.05 -4.27
N GLY A 96 14.67 -9.25 -2.98
CA GLY A 96 15.94 -9.78 -2.52
C GLY A 96 17.12 -8.87 -2.90
N LEU A 97 18.12 -9.41 -3.57
CA LEU A 97 19.31 -8.68 -4.06
C LEU A 97 19.22 -8.45 -5.59
N THR A 98 18.05 -8.17 -6.10
CA THR A 98 17.82 -7.97 -7.54
C THR A 98 17.10 -6.66 -7.81
N THR A 99 17.04 -6.23 -9.07
CA THR A 99 16.26 -5.07 -9.49
C THR A 99 14.80 -5.41 -9.82
N ARG A 100 14.37 -6.66 -9.64
CA ARG A 100 12.99 -7.09 -9.93
C ARG A 100 12.02 -6.43 -8.95
N ALA A 101 10.93 -5.89 -9.47
CA ALA A 101 9.92 -5.12 -8.75
C ALA A 101 10.48 -3.88 -8.02
N SER A 102 11.63 -3.35 -8.46
CA SER A 102 12.19 -2.09 -7.97
C SER A 102 11.45 -0.87 -8.54
N ALA A 103 11.70 0.30 -7.97
CA ALA A 103 11.22 1.57 -8.52
C ALA A 103 11.73 1.82 -9.95
N TRP A 104 12.95 1.35 -10.29
CA TRP A 104 13.48 1.38 -11.65
C TRP A 104 12.65 0.51 -12.61
N GLU A 105 12.36 -0.73 -12.27
CA GLU A 105 11.56 -1.60 -13.14
C GLU A 105 10.15 -1.06 -13.36
N LEU A 106 9.58 -0.41 -12.34
CA LEU A 106 8.29 0.27 -12.45
C LEU A 106 8.38 1.48 -13.40
N ALA A 107 9.41 2.33 -13.24
CA ALA A 107 9.64 3.47 -14.12
C ALA A 107 9.83 3.02 -15.58
N ASP A 108 10.61 1.96 -15.82
CA ASP A 108 10.83 1.40 -17.16
C ASP A 108 9.53 0.80 -17.74
N THR A 109 8.75 0.05 -16.93
CA THR A 109 7.47 -0.54 -17.36
C THR A 109 6.45 0.52 -17.80
N LEU A 110 6.39 1.64 -17.08
CA LEU A 110 5.47 2.75 -17.35
C LEU A 110 6.12 3.84 -18.20
N SER A 111 7.40 3.69 -18.54
CA SER A 111 8.26 4.70 -19.20
C SER A 111 8.20 6.06 -18.49
N LEU A 112 8.12 6.12 -17.17
CA LEU A 112 8.01 7.36 -16.39
C LEU A 112 9.35 8.08 -16.28
N PRO A 113 9.40 9.41 -16.50
CA PRO A 113 10.53 10.21 -16.07
C PRO A 113 10.77 10.07 -14.56
N VAL A 114 12.03 9.97 -14.17
CA VAL A 114 12.43 9.80 -12.77
C VAL A 114 13.06 11.07 -12.24
N LEU A 115 12.54 11.60 -11.15
CA LEU A 115 13.14 12.68 -10.39
C LEU A 115 13.94 12.10 -9.23
N LEU A 116 15.25 12.23 -9.28
CA LEU A 116 16.14 11.66 -8.29
C LEU A 116 16.31 12.62 -7.10
N VAL A 117 15.80 12.22 -5.94
CA VAL A 117 15.98 12.95 -4.69
C VAL A 117 17.31 12.56 -4.05
N VAL A 118 18.18 13.53 -3.87
CA VAL A 118 19.49 13.35 -3.24
C VAL A 118 19.70 14.35 -2.10
N GLN A 119 20.45 13.92 -1.09
CA GLN A 119 20.89 14.79 0.01
C GLN A 119 22.38 15.09 -0.20
N PRO A 120 22.78 16.36 -0.25
CA PRO A 120 24.19 16.72 -0.46
C PRO A 120 25.11 16.17 0.63
N GLY A 121 24.71 16.22 1.93
CA GLY A 121 25.43 15.57 3.03
C GLY A 121 26.91 15.92 3.16
N GLY A 122 27.34 17.10 2.69
CA GLY A 122 28.75 17.51 2.65
C GLY A 122 29.51 17.08 1.39
N ALA A 123 28.85 16.38 0.44
CA ALA A 123 29.44 16.03 -0.87
C ALA A 123 29.18 17.16 -1.89
N SER A 124 30.10 17.30 -2.84
CA SER A 124 29.99 18.22 -4.00
C SER A 124 30.20 17.47 -5.31
N VAL A 125 31.41 17.37 -5.83
CA VAL A 125 31.71 16.64 -7.07
C VAL A 125 31.43 15.14 -6.90
N THR A 126 31.67 14.57 -5.71
CA THR A 126 31.33 13.16 -5.40
C THR A 126 29.83 12.89 -5.56
N LEU A 127 28.95 13.87 -5.27
CA LEU A 127 27.51 13.72 -5.47
C LEU A 127 27.18 13.56 -6.96
N ALA A 128 27.88 14.29 -7.85
CA ALA A 128 27.71 14.13 -9.29
C ALA A 128 28.14 12.72 -9.75
N ALA A 129 29.23 12.18 -9.21
CA ALA A 129 29.67 10.81 -9.51
C ALA A 129 28.65 9.75 -9.02
N GLU A 130 28.03 9.93 -7.84
CA GLU A 130 26.96 9.07 -7.34
C GLU A 130 25.75 9.09 -8.28
N ILE A 131 25.33 10.27 -8.71
CA ILE A 131 24.22 10.45 -9.66
C ILE A 131 24.54 9.79 -11.01
N GLN A 132 25.72 10.03 -11.56
CA GLN A 132 26.17 9.42 -12.81
C GLN A 132 26.19 7.89 -12.72
N GLY A 133 26.63 7.33 -11.57
CA GLY A 133 26.56 5.92 -11.31
C GLY A 133 25.12 5.38 -11.41
N LEU A 134 24.15 6.08 -10.84
CA LEU A 134 22.73 5.69 -10.91
C LEU A 134 22.19 5.84 -12.35
N VAL A 135 22.54 6.90 -13.07
CA VAL A 135 22.09 7.11 -14.45
C VAL A 135 22.54 5.98 -15.36
N HIS A 136 23.77 5.49 -15.20
CA HIS A 136 24.39 4.52 -16.11
C HIS A 136 24.35 3.07 -15.62
N PHE A 137 23.89 2.81 -14.41
CA PHE A 137 23.89 1.45 -13.83
C PHE A 137 23.02 0.48 -14.61
N ARG A 138 21.89 0.94 -15.18
CA ARG A 138 21.02 0.15 -16.06
C ARG A 138 20.67 0.97 -17.29
N LYS A 139 20.38 0.29 -18.39
CA LYS A 139 19.74 0.91 -19.55
C LYS A 139 18.39 1.45 -19.13
N ASN A 140 17.95 2.55 -19.74
CA ASN A 140 16.64 3.15 -19.47
C ASN A 140 16.45 3.47 -17.98
N SER A 141 17.39 4.18 -17.36
CA SER A 141 17.20 4.66 -15.98
C SER A 141 16.04 5.63 -15.87
N HIS A 142 15.67 6.29 -16.97
CA HIS A 142 14.65 7.34 -17.05
C HIS A 142 14.89 8.52 -16.11
N ILE A 143 16.07 8.61 -15.46
CA ILE A 143 16.42 9.76 -14.60
C ILE A 143 16.49 11.00 -15.47
N SER A 144 15.56 11.94 -15.23
CA SER A 144 15.34 13.13 -16.07
C SER A 144 15.51 14.44 -15.30
N GLY A 145 15.74 14.37 -13.98
CA GLY A 145 15.96 15.55 -13.16
C GLY A 145 16.39 15.24 -11.75
N ILE A 146 16.93 16.23 -11.06
CA ILE A 146 17.48 16.12 -9.71
C ILE A 146 16.68 17.04 -8.78
N LEU A 147 16.36 16.55 -7.59
CA LEU A 147 15.78 17.28 -6.47
C LEU A 147 16.72 17.20 -5.27
N LEU A 148 17.11 18.34 -4.71
CA LEU A 148 17.97 18.37 -3.53
C LEU A 148 17.13 18.42 -2.25
N ASN A 149 17.27 17.42 -1.38
CA ASN A 149 16.60 17.38 -0.08
C ASN A 149 17.55 17.79 1.04
N SER A 150 17.02 18.41 2.11
CA SER A 150 17.80 18.95 3.23
C SER A 150 18.92 19.90 2.77
N CYS A 151 18.63 20.72 1.78
CA CYS A 151 19.58 21.59 1.10
C CYS A 151 19.24 23.07 1.34
N SER A 152 20.21 23.87 1.81
CA SER A 152 20.01 25.32 1.98
C SER A 152 20.06 26.03 0.60
N GLU A 153 19.45 27.20 0.51
CA GLU A 153 19.48 28.02 -0.70
C GLU A 153 20.91 28.30 -1.19
N LYS A 154 21.82 28.63 -0.26
CA LYS A 154 23.24 28.90 -0.61
C LYS A 154 23.87 27.66 -1.24
N LEU A 155 23.66 26.48 -0.63
CA LEU A 155 24.22 25.24 -1.13
C LEU A 155 23.57 24.81 -2.46
N TYR A 156 22.27 25.03 -2.61
CA TYR A 156 21.56 24.81 -3.88
C TYR A 156 22.18 25.60 -5.03
N LYS A 157 22.41 26.92 -4.82
CA LYS A 157 23.01 27.78 -5.85
C LYS A 157 24.42 27.30 -6.24
N MET A 158 25.20 26.81 -5.29
CA MET A 158 26.55 26.28 -5.55
C MET A 158 26.51 24.94 -6.29
N LEU A 159 25.61 24.07 -5.92
CA LEU A 159 25.55 22.71 -6.45
C LEU A 159 24.82 22.61 -7.79
N LYS A 160 23.89 23.51 -8.06
CA LYS A 160 23.07 23.46 -9.29
C LYS A 160 23.92 23.46 -10.55
N ASP A 161 24.76 24.46 -10.74
CA ASP A 161 25.58 24.56 -11.93
C ASP A 161 26.60 23.43 -12.06
N LEU A 162 27.14 23.00 -10.93
CA LEU A 162 28.04 21.83 -10.85
C LEU A 162 27.33 20.55 -11.31
N LEU A 163 26.19 20.26 -10.73
CA LEU A 163 25.46 19.00 -11.02
C LEU A 163 24.89 19.01 -12.45
N GLU A 164 24.35 20.13 -12.92
CA GLU A 164 23.84 20.26 -14.30
C GLU A 164 24.98 20.05 -15.30
N ARG A 165 26.18 20.63 -15.07
CA ARG A 165 27.35 20.46 -15.93
C ARG A 165 27.88 19.02 -15.93
N GLU A 166 28.03 18.42 -14.77
CA GLU A 166 28.66 17.08 -14.63
C GLU A 166 27.71 15.95 -15.02
N THR A 167 26.40 16.12 -14.83
CA THR A 167 25.44 15.04 -15.07
C THR A 167 24.62 15.21 -16.35
N GLY A 168 24.56 16.41 -16.89
CA GLY A 168 23.67 16.76 -18.01
C GLY A 168 22.18 16.78 -17.63
N LEU A 169 21.85 16.63 -16.35
CA LEU A 169 20.47 16.60 -15.85
C LEU A 169 20.10 17.94 -15.22
N PRO A 170 18.87 18.46 -15.42
CA PRO A 170 18.43 19.67 -14.76
C PRO A 170 18.26 19.45 -13.25
N VAL A 171 18.74 20.40 -12.46
CA VAL A 171 18.43 20.48 -11.02
C VAL A 171 17.14 21.29 -10.86
N LEU A 172 16.04 20.60 -10.62
CA LEU A 172 14.68 21.15 -10.69
C LEU A 172 14.28 21.95 -9.46
N GLY A 173 14.92 21.68 -8.31
CA GLY A 173 14.57 22.38 -7.09
C GLY A 173 15.20 21.78 -5.85
N TYR A 174 14.80 22.32 -4.69
CA TYR A 174 15.26 21.84 -3.41
C TYR A 174 14.21 22.02 -2.31
N LEU A 175 14.34 21.21 -1.27
CA LEU A 175 13.64 21.36 0.00
C LEU A 175 14.68 21.60 1.10
N PRO A 176 14.56 22.68 1.91
CA PRO A 176 15.47 22.90 3.03
C PRO A 176 15.26 21.84 4.12
N ASN A 177 16.20 21.75 5.06
CA ASN A 177 16.01 20.93 6.23
C ASN A 177 14.91 21.54 7.13
N LEU A 178 13.84 20.81 7.37
CA LEU A 178 12.65 21.25 8.11
C LEU A 178 12.33 20.26 9.24
N PRO A 179 13.08 20.25 10.35
CA PRO A 179 12.82 19.34 11.47
C PRO A 179 11.39 19.43 12.00
N GLN A 180 10.81 20.65 12.01
CA GLN A 180 9.43 20.91 12.44
C GLN A 180 8.35 20.32 11.52
N ALA A 181 8.69 20.03 10.28
CA ALA A 181 7.81 19.37 9.32
C ALA A 181 8.18 17.88 9.12
N ALA A 182 9.07 17.35 9.96
CA ALA A 182 9.40 15.94 9.91
C ALA A 182 8.12 15.13 10.20
N VAL A 183 7.74 14.31 9.25
CA VAL A 183 6.79 13.23 9.50
C VAL A 183 7.58 12.19 10.26
N GLU A 184 7.28 12.03 11.57
CA GLU A 184 8.03 11.12 12.43
C GLU A 184 8.17 9.75 11.79
N SER A 185 9.38 9.19 11.89
CA SER A 185 9.71 7.88 11.36
C SER A 185 8.65 6.86 11.78
N ARG A 186 7.98 6.30 10.81
CA ARG A 186 6.92 5.34 11.02
C ARG A 186 7.56 4.03 11.44
N HIS A 187 7.68 3.82 12.72
CA HIS A 187 7.97 2.49 13.23
C HIS A 187 6.81 1.60 12.79
N LEU A 188 6.98 0.97 11.58
CA LEU A 188 6.07 -0.02 11.04
C LEU A 188 4.61 0.45 10.91
N GLY A 189 4.39 1.70 10.52
CA GLY A 189 3.04 2.20 10.35
C GLY A 189 2.25 2.38 11.64
N LEU A 190 2.91 2.48 12.79
CA LEU A 190 2.24 2.65 14.08
C LEU A 190 1.50 3.97 14.24
N LYS A 191 1.74 4.95 13.37
CA LYS A 191 1.02 6.23 13.36
C LYS A 191 0.33 6.43 12.01
N THR A 192 -0.96 6.49 12.04
CA THR A 192 -1.76 6.92 10.89
C THR A 192 -1.69 8.46 10.75
N ALA A 193 -2.08 8.97 9.60
CA ALA A 193 -2.11 10.42 9.40
C ALA A 193 -3.04 11.15 10.39
N GLY A 194 -4.13 10.51 10.82
CA GLY A 194 -5.05 11.06 11.82
C GLY A 194 -4.47 11.13 13.23
N GLU A 195 -3.40 10.38 13.51
CA GLU A 195 -2.71 10.34 14.82
C GLU A 195 -1.51 11.29 14.88
N ILE A 196 -1.17 11.94 13.76
CA ILE A 196 -0.09 12.93 13.72
C ILE A 196 -0.68 14.30 14.02
N ALA A 197 -0.29 14.87 15.16
CA ALA A 197 -0.65 16.23 15.50
C ALA A 197 -0.11 17.24 14.48
N ASP A 198 -0.83 18.32 14.27
CA ASP A 198 -0.42 19.46 13.42
C ASP A 198 -0.08 19.08 11.97
N ILE A 199 -0.66 17.99 11.47
CA ILE A 199 -0.32 17.45 10.14
C ILE A 199 -0.59 18.46 9.01
N GLN A 200 -1.66 19.23 9.12
CA GLN A 200 -2.03 20.22 8.11
C GLN A 200 -1.02 21.39 8.07
N GLU A 201 -0.53 21.82 9.21
CA GLU A 201 0.50 22.86 9.31
C GLU A 201 1.84 22.37 8.73
N LYS A 202 2.21 21.13 9.03
CA LYS A 202 3.41 20.50 8.48
C LYS A 202 3.33 20.37 6.94
N ILE A 203 2.19 19.94 6.41
CA ILE A 203 1.97 19.85 4.96
C ILE A 203 2.05 21.23 4.29
N ALA A 204 1.38 22.24 4.88
CA ALA A 204 1.44 23.62 4.36
C ALA A 204 2.88 24.13 4.36
N LEU A 205 3.63 23.91 5.44
CA LEU A 205 5.03 24.31 5.56
C LEU A 205 5.91 23.62 4.49
N LEU A 206 5.71 22.33 4.23
CA LEU A 206 6.43 21.61 3.18
C LEU A 206 6.17 22.24 1.80
N ALA A 207 4.90 22.52 1.48
CA ALA A 207 4.53 23.15 0.21
C ALA A 207 5.11 24.57 0.06
N ASP A 208 5.13 25.36 1.13
CA ASP A 208 5.61 26.73 1.13
C ASP A 208 7.14 26.84 1.05
N ARG A 209 7.84 25.85 1.56
CA ARG A 209 9.31 25.80 1.58
C ARG A 209 9.93 25.06 0.41
N LEU A 210 9.13 24.35 -0.38
CA LEU A 210 9.59 23.72 -1.61
C LEU A 210 9.90 24.80 -2.65
N VAL A 211 11.16 24.87 -3.07
CA VAL A 211 11.57 25.68 -4.22
C VAL A 211 11.65 24.77 -5.43
N MET A 212 10.86 25.07 -6.46
CA MET A 212 10.74 24.25 -7.66
C MET A 212 10.69 25.11 -8.92
N ASP A 213 11.48 24.75 -9.93
CA ASP A 213 11.37 25.25 -11.30
C ASP A 213 10.25 24.49 -12.01
N TRP A 214 9.03 25.02 -11.91
CA TRP A 214 7.82 24.37 -12.43
C TRP A 214 7.80 24.26 -13.95
N GLU A 215 8.44 25.19 -14.67
CA GLU A 215 8.51 25.15 -16.12
C GLU A 215 9.43 24.03 -16.58
N LYS A 216 10.61 23.90 -15.96
CA LYS A 216 11.51 22.78 -16.24
C LYS A 216 10.91 21.45 -15.81
N LEU A 217 10.22 21.41 -14.66
CA LEU A 217 9.50 20.21 -14.22
C LEU A 217 8.49 19.77 -15.28
N ALA A 218 7.65 20.68 -15.75
CA ALA A 218 6.67 20.38 -16.80
C ALA A 218 7.39 19.88 -18.07
N ALA A 219 8.43 20.57 -18.52
CA ALA A 219 9.18 20.20 -19.72
C ALA A 219 9.74 18.77 -19.69
N VAL A 220 10.17 18.27 -18.52
CA VAL A 220 10.73 16.91 -18.40
C VAL A 220 9.69 15.85 -18.03
N THR A 221 8.47 16.24 -17.59
CA THR A 221 7.47 15.31 -17.06
C THR A 221 6.14 15.31 -17.80
N GLU A 222 5.87 16.29 -18.66
CA GLU A 222 4.63 16.33 -19.43
C GLU A 222 4.57 15.21 -20.47
N ARG A 223 3.44 14.49 -20.45
CA ARG A 223 3.18 13.35 -21.31
C ARG A 223 1.69 13.28 -21.66
N PRO A 224 1.32 12.61 -22.76
CA PRO A 224 -0.08 12.28 -23.03
C PRO A 224 -0.68 11.54 -21.83
N CYS A 225 -1.96 11.78 -21.55
CA CYS A 225 -2.68 10.97 -20.57
C CYS A 225 -2.71 9.53 -21.08
N PRO A 226 -2.33 8.53 -20.26
CA PRO A 226 -2.37 7.15 -20.70
C PRO A 226 -3.82 6.74 -20.98
N GLU A 227 -4.04 6.00 -22.06
CA GLU A 227 -5.35 5.44 -22.34
C GLU A 227 -5.68 4.36 -21.31
N GLY A 228 -6.82 4.51 -20.62
CA GLY A 228 -7.24 3.59 -19.57
C GLY A 228 -7.56 2.19 -20.12
N GLY A 229 -6.77 1.18 -19.76
CA GLY A 229 -7.06 -0.21 -20.01
C GLY A 229 -8.14 -0.77 -19.06
N ARG A 230 -8.94 -1.76 -19.49
CA ARG A 230 -9.82 -2.51 -18.58
C ARG A 230 -9.02 -3.53 -17.81
N LEU A 231 -9.12 -3.54 -16.48
CA LEU A 231 -8.42 -4.50 -15.62
C LEU A 231 -9.01 -5.92 -15.66
N SER A 232 -10.28 -6.04 -15.97
CA SER A 232 -10.98 -7.34 -16.14
C SER A 232 -12.28 -7.11 -16.90
N PRO A 233 -12.84 -8.12 -17.60
CA PRO A 233 -14.18 -8.03 -18.11
C PRO A 233 -15.12 -7.79 -16.90
N ARG A 234 -15.97 -6.77 -17.00
CA ARG A 234 -17.07 -6.57 -16.04
C ARG A 234 -17.83 -7.88 -15.94
N GLY A 235 -17.78 -8.52 -14.76
CA GLY A 235 -18.77 -9.53 -14.47
C GLY A 235 -20.14 -8.86 -14.61
N THR A 236 -21.01 -9.44 -15.40
CA THR A 236 -22.41 -9.02 -15.48
C THR A 236 -23.13 -9.47 -14.19
N ALA A 237 -22.74 -8.89 -13.05
CA ALA A 237 -23.45 -9.11 -11.81
C ALA A 237 -24.80 -8.36 -11.93
N SER A 238 -25.88 -9.10 -12.02
CA SER A 238 -27.24 -8.57 -12.11
C SER A 238 -27.78 -8.06 -10.78
N VAL A 239 -27.07 -8.28 -9.67
CA VAL A 239 -27.47 -7.88 -8.31
C VAL A 239 -26.24 -7.39 -7.56
N SER A 240 -26.30 -6.17 -7.01
CA SER A 240 -25.28 -5.67 -6.10
C SER A 240 -25.40 -6.39 -4.76
N VAL A 241 -24.32 -7.06 -4.32
CA VAL A 241 -24.27 -7.69 -2.98
C VAL A 241 -23.50 -6.80 -2.00
N ARG A 242 -24.05 -6.64 -0.81
CA ARG A 242 -23.45 -5.83 0.25
C ARG A 242 -22.36 -6.64 0.97
N ILE A 243 -21.13 -6.11 1.00
CA ILE A 243 -19.98 -6.70 1.67
C ILE A 243 -19.59 -5.79 2.84
N ALA A 244 -19.67 -6.30 4.07
CA ALA A 244 -19.14 -5.61 5.24
C ALA A 244 -17.62 -5.55 5.16
N VAL A 245 -17.04 -4.34 5.26
CA VAL A 245 -15.60 -4.10 5.24
C VAL A 245 -15.21 -3.40 6.54
N ALA A 246 -14.39 -4.05 7.36
CA ALA A 246 -13.91 -3.44 8.58
C ALA A 246 -12.98 -2.25 8.25
N ARG A 247 -13.23 -1.09 8.89
CA ARG A 247 -12.48 0.13 8.66
C ARG A 247 -12.48 1.03 9.89
N ASP A 248 -11.39 1.00 10.65
CA ASP A 248 -11.09 1.89 11.77
C ASP A 248 -9.58 1.88 12.07
N GLY A 249 -9.16 2.37 13.24
CA GLY A 249 -7.76 2.38 13.62
C GLY A 249 -7.14 0.97 13.74
N ALA A 250 -7.93 -0.03 14.09
CA ALA A 250 -7.49 -1.43 14.19
C ALA A 250 -7.42 -2.13 12.82
N PHE A 251 -8.23 -1.70 11.84
CA PHE A 251 -8.38 -2.35 10.53
C PHE A 251 -8.26 -1.30 9.41
N CYS A 252 -7.05 -0.92 9.07
CA CYS A 252 -6.78 0.18 8.13
C CYS A 252 -5.97 -0.24 6.89
N PHE A 253 -5.45 -1.47 6.82
CA PHE A 253 -4.62 -1.94 5.72
C PHE A 253 -5.45 -2.51 4.57
N THR A 254 -6.08 -1.62 3.82
CA THR A 254 -6.86 -1.98 2.63
C THR A 254 -6.32 -1.23 1.42
N TYR A 255 -5.95 -1.95 0.37
CA TYR A 255 -5.64 -1.34 -0.92
C TYR A 255 -6.92 -0.72 -1.53
N ALA A 256 -6.79 0.49 -2.08
CA ALA A 256 -7.89 1.13 -2.81
C ALA A 256 -8.35 0.25 -3.98
N GLU A 257 -7.39 -0.38 -4.65
CA GLU A 257 -7.59 -1.30 -5.78
C GLU A 257 -8.41 -2.53 -5.40
N THR A 258 -8.30 -3.01 -4.15
CA THR A 258 -9.13 -4.12 -3.65
C THR A 258 -10.60 -3.70 -3.56
N LEU A 259 -10.88 -2.50 -3.04
CA LEU A 259 -12.23 -1.97 -2.95
C LEU A 259 -12.84 -1.71 -4.34
N ASP A 260 -12.03 -1.18 -5.26
CA ASP A 260 -12.46 -0.94 -6.63
C ASP A 260 -12.74 -2.25 -7.37
N ALA A 261 -11.88 -3.25 -7.22
CA ALA A 261 -12.08 -4.57 -7.80
C ALA A 261 -13.33 -5.28 -7.25
N LEU A 262 -13.67 -5.08 -5.97
CA LEU A 262 -14.93 -5.56 -5.40
C LEU A 262 -16.14 -4.85 -6.01
N ARG A 263 -16.10 -3.52 -6.18
CA ARG A 263 -17.16 -2.75 -6.85
C ARG A 263 -17.36 -3.18 -8.29
N GLU A 264 -16.26 -3.35 -9.03
CA GLU A 264 -16.27 -3.84 -10.42
C GLU A 264 -16.85 -5.26 -10.55
N ALA A 265 -16.65 -6.09 -9.53
CA ALA A 265 -17.23 -7.42 -9.46
C ALA A 265 -18.73 -7.44 -9.08
N GLY A 266 -19.33 -6.29 -8.74
CA GLY A 266 -20.75 -6.15 -8.38
C GLY A 266 -21.00 -6.10 -6.88
N ALA A 267 -19.99 -5.83 -6.05
CA ALA A 267 -20.17 -5.61 -4.62
C ALA A 267 -20.41 -4.13 -4.28
N GLU A 268 -21.20 -3.91 -3.23
CA GLU A 268 -21.31 -2.67 -2.49
C GLU A 268 -20.53 -2.79 -1.17
N PRO A 269 -19.31 -2.22 -1.04
CA PRO A 269 -18.59 -2.20 0.23
C PRO A 269 -19.32 -1.34 1.25
N VAL A 270 -19.71 -1.95 2.38
CA VAL A 270 -20.36 -1.27 3.52
C VAL A 270 -19.36 -1.23 4.67
N PHE A 271 -18.86 -0.04 4.99
CA PHE A 271 -17.86 0.09 6.04
C PHE A 271 -18.45 0.02 7.43
N PHE A 272 -17.75 -0.63 8.35
CA PHE A 272 -18.10 -0.70 9.76
C PHE A 272 -16.85 -0.68 10.64
N SER A 273 -17.00 -0.34 11.91
CA SER A 273 -15.91 -0.28 12.88
C SER A 273 -16.03 -1.40 13.91
N PRO A 274 -15.20 -2.44 13.87
CA PRO A 274 -15.16 -3.43 14.95
C PRO A 274 -14.90 -2.86 16.34
N VAL A 275 -14.23 -1.72 16.42
CA VAL A 275 -13.96 -1.03 17.71
C VAL A 275 -15.21 -0.33 18.26
N ARG A 276 -16.09 0.25 17.39
CA ARG A 276 -17.14 1.17 17.84
C ARG A 276 -18.56 0.68 17.60
N ASP A 277 -18.80 -0.05 16.50
CA ASP A 277 -20.16 -0.48 16.14
C ASP A 277 -20.59 -1.69 16.96
N ALA A 278 -21.86 -1.80 17.27
CA ALA A 278 -22.39 -2.87 18.11
C ALA A 278 -22.53 -4.21 17.39
N ALA A 279 -22.70 -4.20 16.05
CA ALA A 279 -22.93 -5.39 15.25
C ALA A 279 -22.52 -5.14 13.79
N LEU A 280 -22.44 -6.22 13.00
CA LEU A 280 -22.30 -6.13 11.55
C LEU A 280 -23.45 -5.34 10.93
N PRO A 281 -23.24 -4.59 9.84
CA PRO A 281 -24.29 -3.89 9.12
C PRO A 281 -25.37 -4.86 8.64
N GLU A 282 -26.61 -4.43 8.64
CA GLU A 282 -27.75 -5.25 8.19
C GLU A 282 -27.67 -5.55 6.68
N GLY A 283 -28.18 -6.72 6.30
CA GLY A 283 -28.29 -7.13 4.89
C GLY A 283 -26.95 -7.42 4.20
N VAL A 284 -25.86 -7.58 4.93
CA VAL A 284 -24.57 -7.97 4.34
C VAL A 284 -24.53 -9.44 4.01
N CYS A 285 -23.90 -9.77 2.88
CA CYS A 285 -23.78 -11.10 2.34
C CYS A 285 -22.33 -11.60 2.30
N GLY A 286 -21.38 -10.78 2.75
CA GLY A 286 -19.97 -11.13 2.89
C GLY A 286 -19.28 -10.23 3.92
N LEU A 287 -18.13 -10.68 4.42
CA LEU A 287 -17.31 -9.99 5.42
C LEU A 287 -15.86 -9.94 4.96
N TYR A 288 -15.29 -8.74 4.89
CA TYR A 288 -13.87 -8.53 4.68
C TYR A 288 -13.24 -7.86 5.90
N LEU A 289 -12.30 -8.54 6.53
CA LEU A 289 -11.51 -8.06 7.67
C LEU A 289 -10.05 -7.87 7.19
N PRO A 290 -9.65 -6.66 6.81
CA PRO A 290 -8.30 -6.38 6.36
C PRO A 290 -7.30 -6.41 7.53
N GLY A 291 -6.02 -6.21 7.19
CA GLY A 291 -4.97 -5.99 8.17
C GLY A 291 -5.08 -4.63 8.87
N GLY A 292 -4.16 -4.41 9.79
CA GLY A 292 -4.06 -3.19 10.59
C GLY A 292 -3.28 -3.43 11.87
N TYR A 293 -3.70 -2.77 12.94
CA TYR A 293 -3.06 -2.79 14.25
C TYR A 293 -4.03 -3.24 15.36
N PRO A 294 -4.63 -4.44 15.27
CA PRO A 294 -5.60 -4.89 16.26
C PRO A 294 -5.00 -5.01 17.67
N GLU A 295 -3.69 -5.24 17.78
CA GLU A 295 -2.96 -5.30 19.05
C GLU A 295 -2.95 -3.96 19.80
N LEU A 296 -2.95 -2.83 19.10
CA LEU A 296 -3.05 -1.50 19.72
C LEU A 296 -4.46 -1.20 20.23
N TYR A 297 -5.45 -1.92 19.74
CA TYR A 297 -6.87 -1.78 20.08
C TYR A 297 -7.42 -3.05 20.77
N ALA A 298 -6.54 -3.95 21.23
CA ALA A 298 -6.94 -5.28 21.73
C ALA A 298 -7.94 -5.20 22.88
N GLN A 299 -7.76 -4.27 23.82
CA GLN A 299 -8.71 -4.03 24.90
C GLN A 299 -10.07 -3.58 24.36
N ALA A 300 -10.12 -2.55 23.52
CA ALA A 300 -11.37 -1.99 22.98
C ALA A 300 -12.12 -3.03 22.13
N LEU A 301 -11.41 -3.80 21.30
CA LEU A 301 -11.97 -4.92 20.53
C LEU A 301 -12.54 -6.01 21.45
N SER A 302 -11.85 -6.31 22.55
CA SER A 302 -12.29 -7.29 23.56
C SER A 302 -13.53 -6.84 24.32
N GLU A 303 -13.60 -5.57 24.71
CA GLU A 303 -14.73 -4.98 25.44
C GLU A 303 -15.99 -4.91 24.57
N ASN A 304 -15.85 -4.81 23.24
CA ASN A 304 -16.98 -4.83 22.30
C ASN A 304 -17.52 -6.27 22.10
N LYS A 305 -18.13 -6.80 23.16
CA LYS A 305 -18.64 -8.19 23.20
C LYS A 305 -19.73 -8.44 22.15
N THR A 306 -20.56 -7.43 21.88
CA THR A 306 -21.68 -7.54 20.93
C THR A 306 -21.18 -7.69 19.50
N MET A 307 -20.23 -6.88 19.06
CA MET A 307 -19.61 -7.02 17.74
C MET A 307 -18.90 -8.38 17.59
N ARG A 308 -18.11 -8.80 18.59
CA ARG A 308 -17.44 -10.12 18.56
C ARG A 308 -18.44 -11.26 18.42
N ALA A 309 -19.56 -11.19 19.15
CA ALA A 309 -20.64 -12.18 19.06
C ALA A 309 -21.31 -12.15 17.68
N SER A 310 -21.61 -10.95 17.14
CA SER A 310 -22.19 -10.76 15.80
C SER A 310 -21.32 -11.40 14.71
N ILE A 311 -20.00 -11.12 14.72
CA ILE A 311 -19.05 -11.70 13.75
C ILE A 311 -19.00 -13.21 13.90
N ARG A 312 -18.83 -13.73 15.13
CA ARG A 312 -18.77 -15.19 15.38
C ARG A 312 -20.02 -15.90 14.88
N GLN A 313 -21.19 -15.36 15.19
CA GLN A 313 -22.47 -15.92 14.78
C GLN A 313 -22.61 -15.91 13.26
N ALA A 314 -22.29 -14.80 12.61
CA ALA A 314 -22.39 -14.66 11.16
C ALA A 314 -21.44 -15.63 10.43
N VAL A 315 -20.18 -15.72 10.86
CA VAL A 315 -19.19 -16.62 10.24
C VAL A 315 -19.57 -18.08 10.45
N ASN A 316 -20.01 -18.46 11.66
CA ASN A 316 -20.48 -19.83 11.94
C ASN A 316 -21.77 -20.18 11.17
N ALA A 317 -22.57 -19.19 10.81
CA ALA A 317 -23.74 -19.35 9.92
C ALA A 317 -23.36 -19.38 8.43
N GLY A 318 -22.07 -19.43 8.09
CA GLY A 318 -21.58 -19.58 6.72
C GLY A 318 -21.45 -18.28 5.94
N LEU A 319 -21.47 -17.10 6.58
CA LEU A 319 -21.21 -15.83 5.89
C LEU A 319 -19.85 -15.88 5.20
N PRO A 320 -19.78 -15.71 3.86
CA PRO A 320 -18.53 -15.62 3.13
C PRO A 320 -17.59 -14.60 3.76
N THR A 321 -16.41 -15.04 4.20
CA THR A 321 -15.49 -14.24 5.00
C THR A 321 -14.07 -14.32 4.46
N ALA A 322 -13.45 -13.18 4.25
CA ALA A 322 -12.03 -13.04 3.97
C ALA A 322 -11.37 -12.21 5.07
N ALA A 323 -10.30 -12.74 5.70
CA ALA A 323 -9.60 -12.07 6.79
C ALA A 323 -8.08 -12.13 6.57
N GLU A 324 -7.42 -10.99 6.62
CA GLU A 324 -5.99 -10.84 6.36
C GLU A 324 -5.27 -10.28 7.59
N CYS A 325 -4.12 -10.85 7.95
CA CYS A 325 -3.19 -10.35 8.96
C CYS A 325 -3.89 -9.95 10.28
N GLY A 326 -4.11 -8.66 10.54
CA GLY A 326 -4.84 -8.18 11.71
C GLY A 326 -6.26 -8.72 11.80
N GLY A 327 -6.97 -8.81 10.67
CA GLY A 327 -8.30 -9.42 10.60
C GLY A 327 -8.28 -10.91 10.93
N PHE A 328 -7.25 -11.64 10.52
CA PHE A 328 -7.02 -13.03 10.89
C PHE A 328 -6.80 -13.17 12.41
N LEU A 329 -5.95 -12.33 13.01
CA LEU A 329 -5.72 -12.34 14.47
C LEU A 329 -7.00 -12.06 15.27
N TYR A 330 -7.83 -11.13 14.79
CA TYR A 330 -9.11 -10.80 15.44
C TYR A 330 -10.11 -11.97 15.41
N LEU A 331 -10.05 -12.85 14.43
CA LEU A 331 -10.87 -14.06 14.39
C LEU A 331 -10.40 -15.15 15.35
N GLY A 332 -9.20 -15.05 15.93
CA GLY A 332 -8.64 -15.97 16.91
C GLY A 332 -9.38 -15.97 18.26
N GLN A 333 -8.91 -16.78 19.22
CA GLN A 333 -9.45 -16.88 20.57
C GLN A 333 -9.09 -15.65 21.41
N SER A 334 -7.84 -15.19 21.30
CA SER A 334 -7.32 -14.03 22.01
C SER A 334 -6.17 -13.36 21.25
N LEU A 335 -5.82 -12.15 21.66
CA LEU A 335 -4.70 -11.37 21.11
C LEU A 335 -3.95 -10.69 22.25
N GLU A 336 -2.64 -10.84 22.28
CA GLU A 336 -1.76 -10.07 23.16
C GLU A 336 -1.62 -8.63 22.65
N ASP A 337 -1.70 -7.67 23.56
CA ASP A 337 -1.35 -6.26 23.29
C ASP A 337 0.18 -6.03 23.31
N ALA A 338 0.60 -4.78 23.18
CA ALA A 338 2.01 -4.40 23.20
C ALA A 338 2.69 -4.66 24.54
N GLU A 339 1.94 -4.70 25.63
CA GLU A 339 2.38 -4.98 27.00
C GLU A 339 2.38 -6.49 27.31
N GLY A 340 1.90 -7.35 26.39
CA GLY A 340 1.83 -8.81 26.57
C GLY A 340 0.59 -9.28 27.35
N LYS A 341 -0.40 -8.41 27.53
CA LYS A 341 -1.68 -8.81 28.14
C LYS A 341 -2.60 -9.41 27.10
N SER A 342 -3.12 -10.59 27.38
CA SER A 342 -4.01 -11.30 26.46
C SER A 342 -5.46 -10.85 26.60
N TRP A 343 -6.10 -10.56 25.48
CA TRP A 343 -7.47 -10.07 25.38
C TRP A 343 -8.32 -11.00 24.52
N PRO A 344 -9.53 -11.42 24.97
CA PRO A 344 -10.43 -12.24 24.16
C PRO A 344 -10.82 -11.60 22.84
N MET A 345 -10.78 -12.34 21.74
CA MET A 345 -11.18 -11.92 20.39
C MET A 345 -12.46 -12.61 19.90
N ALA A 346 -12.72 -12.61 18.60
CA ALA A 346 -13.98 -13.15 18.07
C ALA A 346 -14.16 -14.66 18.33
N GLY A 347 -13.09 -15.45 18.45
CA GLY A 347 -13.14 -16.87 18.79
C GLY A 347 -13.78 -17.74 17.70
N VAL A 348 -13.58 -17.39 16.45
CA VAL A 348 -13.99 -18.16 15.26
C VAL A 348 -12.95 -19.24 14.95
N LEU A 349 -11.66 -18.86 15.02
CA LEU A 349 -10.53 -19.72 14.71
C LEU A 349 -9.85 -20.23 16.00
N PRO A 350 -9.23 -21.40 15.97
CA PRO A 350 -8.34 -21.83 17.04
C PRO A 350 -7.09 -20.96 17.04
N GLY A 351 -6.48 -20.79 18.19
CA GLY A 351 -5.22 -20.07 18.32
C GLY A 351 -5.36 -18.69 18.92
N ALA A 352 -4.24 -18.24 19.48
CA ALA A 352 -4.07 -16.95 20.10
C ALA A 352 -3.04 -16.14 19.31
N GLY A 353 -3.29 -14.85 19.13
CA GLY A 353 -2.30 -13.91 18.63
C GLY A 353 -1.30 -13.60 19.74
N VAL A 354 -0.02 -13.85 19.51
CA VAL A 354 1.06 -13.69 20.48
C VAL A 354 2.14 -12.76 19.96
N ARG A 355 2.70 -11.93 20.83
CA ARG A 355 3.79 -11.03 20.49
C ARG A 355 5.09 -11.83 20.32
N ALA A 356 5.67 -11.82 19.14
CA ALA A 356 6.87 -12.61 18.84
C ALA A 356 8.19 -11.95 19.26
N GLY A 357 8.17 -10.69 19.71
CA GLY A 357 9.38 -9.95 20.11
C GLY A 357 10.34 -9.60 18.96
N ARG A 358 10.07 -10.09 17.76
CA ARG A 358 10.83 -9.83 16.53
C ARG A 358 9.89 -9.84 15.33
N LEU A 359 10.37 -9.36 14.20
CA LEU A 359 9.68 -9.51 12.92
C LEU A 359 9.61 -11.00 12.55
N VAL A 360 8.40 -11.55 12.46
CA VAL A 360 8.18 -12.99 12.23
C VAL A 360 8.39 -13.33 10.77
N ARG A 361 7.66 -12.64 9.90
CA ARG A 361 7.76 -12.76 8.45
C ARG A 361 7.72 -11.39 7.81
N PHE A 362 8.50 -11.24 6.75
CA PHE A 362 8.63 -9.97 6.05
C PHE A 362 8.87 -10.17 4.57
N GLY A 363 8.11 -9.46 3.76
CA GLY A 363 8.33 -9.29 2.34
C GLY A 363 7.44 -10.17 1.47
N TYR A 364 7.83 -10.28 0.24
CA TYR A 364 7.07 -10.99 -0.79
C TYR A 364 7.19 -12.51 -0.65
N ALA A 365 6.08 -13.20 -0.95
CA ALA A 365 6.02 -14.66 -1.04
C ALA A 365 5.02 -15.06 -2.15
N VAL A 366 5.07 -16.30 -2.57
CA VAL A 366 4.07 -16.92 -3.44
C VAL A 366 3.26 -17.88 -2.59
N LEU A 367 1.96 -17.65 -2.53
CA LEU A 367 0.99 -18.48 -1.82
C LEU A 367 0.44 -19.53 -2.80
N THR A 368 0.59 -20.81 -2.48
CA THR A 368 0.06 -21.93 -3.28
C THR A 368 -1.09 -22.59 -2.53
N ALA A 369 -2.27 -22.65 -3.11
CA ALA A 369 -3.43 -23.31 -2.53
C ALA A 369 -3.31 -24.83 -2.63
N LYS A 370 -3.54 -25.54 -1.51
CA LYS A 370 -3.49 -27.02 -1.47
C LYS A 370 -4.79 -27.68 -1.91
N ARG A 371 -5.91 -26.96 -1.88
CA ARG A 371 -7.26 -27.44 -2.20
C ARG A 371 -8.13 -26.30 -2.72
N ASP A 372 -9.25 -26.66 -3.34
CA ASP A 372 -10.29 -25.71 -3.71
C ASP A 372 -10.90 -25.06 -2.48
N SER A 373 -11.19 -23.76 -2.60
CA SER A 373 -11.83 -22.97 -1.55
C SER A 373 -12.64 -21.83 -2.17
N MET A 374 -13.19 -20.96 -1.30
CA MET A 374 -13.93 -19.78 -1.73
C MET A 374 -13.14 -18.94 -2.74
N LEU A 375 -11.89 -18.61 -2.42
CA LEU A 375 -11.07 -17.70 -3.20
C LEU A 375 -10.11 -18.41 -4.17
N PHE A 376 -9.69 -19.64 -3.89
CA PHE A 376 -8.60 -20.31 -4.60
C PHE A 376 -9.02 -21.66 -5.20
N ARG A 377 -8.31 -22.08 -6.23
CA ARG A 377 -8.33 -23.43 -6.76
C ARG A 377 -7.06 -24.18 -6.36
N ALA A 378 -7.16 -25.50 -6.23
CA ALA A 378 -6.01 -26.34 -5.92
C ALA A 378 -4.86 -26.13 -6.91
N GLY A 379 -3.64 -25.91 -6.39
CA GLY A 379 -2.45 -25.63 -7.19
C GLY A 379 -2.33 -24.18 -7.68
N GLU A 380 -3.33 -23.33 -7.46
CA GLU A 380 -3.27 -21.92 -7.85
C GLU A 380 -2.23 -21.17 -7.03
N ASN A 381 -1.43 -20.34 -7.71
CA ASN A 381 -0.39 -19.50 -7.12
C ASN A 381 -0.84 -18.04 -7.12
N LEU A 382 -0.64 -17.36 -6.00
CA LEU A 382 -0.86 -15.93 -5.87
C LEU A 382 0.35 -15.26 -5.23
N PRO A 383 0.92 -14.20 -5.83
CA PRO A 383 1.89 -13.34 -5.17
C PRO A 383 1.22 -12.60 -4.00
N VAL A 384 1.89 -12.59 -2.85
CA VAL A 384 1.40 -11.99 -1.61
C VAL A 384 2.51 -11.26 -0.88
N HIS A 385 2.13 -10.47 0.11
CA HIS A 385 3.06 -9.80 1.01
C HIS A 385 2.71 -10.15 2.45
N GLU A 386 3.72 -10.41 3.29
CA GLU A 386 3.57 -10.54 4.73
C GLU A 386 4.48 -9.54 5.47
N PHE A 387 3.94 -8.94 6.51
CA PHE A 387 4.68 -8.06 7.41
C PHE A 387 4.00 -8.04 8.78
N HIS A 388 4.53 -8.80 9.75
CA HIS A 388 3.92 -8.85 11.07
C HIS A 388 4.93 -9.17 12.19
N HIS A 389 4.70 -8.55 13.35
CA HIS A 389 5.45 -8.75 14.60
C HIS A 389 4.72 -9.67 15.60
N TRP A 390 3.42 -9.87 15.40
CA TRP A 390 2.64 -10.87 16.10
C TRP A 390 2.59 -12.16 15.29
N ASP A 391 2.56 -13.29 15.97
CA ASP A 391 2.30 -14.59 15.34
C ASP A 391 1.02 -15.19 15.91
N SER A 392 0.55 -16.29 15.37
CA SER A 392 -0.56 -17.07 15.91
C SER A 392 -0.07 -18.42 16.38
N THR A 393 -0.63 -18.91 17.49
CA THR A 393 -0.38 -20.28 17.95
C THR A 393 -0.99 -21.34 17.01
N ALA A 394 -1.87 -20.92 16.07
CA ALA A 394 -2.44 -21.77 15.03
C ALA A 394 -2.49 -20.98 13.70
N ASN A 395 -1.61 -21.30 12.78
CA ASN A 395 -1.46 -20.59 11.49
C ASN A 395 -2.23 -21.24 10.32
N GLY A 396 -2.86 -22.40 10.54
CA GLY A 396 -3.54 -23.16 9.48
C GLY A 396 -2.58 -23.85 8.51
N THR A 397 -3.15 -24.63 7.58
CA THR A 397 -2.40 -25.49 6.64
C THR A 397 -3.00 -25.51 5.24
N ALA A 398 -3.93 -24.59 4.93
CA ALA A 398 -4.63 -24.60 3.63
C ALA A 398 -3.73 -24.20 2.46
N PHE A 399 -2.63 -23.53 2.75
CA PHE A 399 -1.69 -23.01 1.78
C PHE A 399 -0.24 -23.36 2.14
N THR A 400 0.62 -23.35 1.12
CA THR A 400 2.06 -23.25 1.28
C THR A 400 2.50 -21.87 0.77
N ALA A 401 3.13 -21.07 1.63
CA ALA A 401 3.78 -19.82 1.23
C ALA A 401 5.27 -20.07 1.02
N ARG A 402 5.83 -19.58 -0.10
CA ARG A 402 7.23 -19.72 -0.46
C ARG A 402 7.86 -18.37 -0.76
N LYS A 403 8.88 -17.99 0.00
CA LYS A 403 9.65 -16.77 -0.21
C LYS A 403 10.83 -16.99 -1.18
N ASN A 404 11.52 -18.11 -1.04
CA ASN A 404 12.62 -18.55 -1.89
C ASN A 404 12.78 -20.07 -1.80
N GLU A 405 13.82 -20.63 -2.40
CA GLU A 405 14.08 -22.09 -2.39
C GLU A 405 14.27 -22.68 -0.99
N LYS A 406 14.78 -21.88 -0.04
CA LYS A 406 15.10 -22.31 1.33
C LYS A 406 14.04 -21.97 2.36
N MET A 407 13.10 -21.09 2.03
CA MET A 407 12.13 -20.58 2.99
C MET A 407 10.70 -20.78 2.46
N GLN A 408 10.02 -21.74 3.08
CA GLN A 408 8.61 -22.00 2.88
C GLN A 408 7.93 -22.37 4.20
N TRP A 409 6.64 -22.14 4.29
CA TRP A 409 5.84 -22.47 5.48
C TRP A 409 4.40 -22.76 5.10
N GLU A 410 3.71 -23.52 5.95
CA GLU A 410 2.28 -23.72 5.86
C GLU A 410 1.54 -22.59 6.56
N CYS A 411 0.41 -22.16 6.00
CA CYS A 411 -0.40 -21.09 6.55
C CYS A 411 -1.83 -21.11 6.03
N GLY A 412 -2.65 -20.29 6.67
CA GLY A 412 -4.02 -19.98 6.30
C GLY A 412 -5.03 -21.08 6.55
N PHE A 413 -6.25 -20.62 6.77
CA PHE A 413 -7.47 -21.43 6.87
C PHE A 413 -8.32 -21.09 5.65
N ALA A 414 -8.88 -22.11 5.00
CA ALA A 414 -9.75 -21.90 3.84
C ALA A 414 -10.74 -23.05 3.70
N ASN A 415 -11.97 -22.70 3.31
CA ASN A 415 -13.01 -23.62 2.88
C ASN A 415 -13.91 -22.96 1.83
N GLU A 416 -15.08 -23.50 1.56
CA GLU A 416 -16.03 -23.02 0.53
C GLU A 416 -16.57 -21.60 0.76
N ASN A 417 -16.55 -21.09 2.03
CA ASN A 417 -17.04 -19.77 2.43
C ASN A 417 -16.01 -18.95 3.21
N PHE A 418 -14.76 -19.40 3.29
CA PHE A 418 -13.82 -18.82 4.23
C PHE A 418 -12.39 -18.73 3.69
N TYR A 419 -11.72 -17.63 3.98
CA TYR A 419 -10.27 -17.44 3.90
C TYR A 419 -9.80 -16.64 5.11
N ALA A 420 -8.75 -17.07 5.81
CA ALA A 420 -8.07 -16.28 6.82
C ALA A 420 -6.60 -16.68 6.93
N GLY A 421 -5.71 -15.69 7.04
CA GLY A 421 -4.27 -15.90 7.18
C GLY A 421 -3.49 -14.59 7.30
N PHE A 422 -2.18 -14.70 7.55
CA PHE A 422 -1.30 -13.53 7.56
C PHE A 422 -1.04 -12.91 6.18
N PRO A 423 -0.98 -13.69 5.08
CA PRO A 423 -0.72 -13.11 3.77
C PRO A 423 -1.74 -12.04 3.40
N HIS A 424 -1.23 -10.88 3.00
CA HIS A 424 -2.02 -9.82 2.38
C HIS A 424 -2.20 -10.13 0.90
N LEU A 425 -3.44 -10.16 0.46
CA LEU A 425 -3.81 -10.43 -0.93
C LEU A 425 -3.96 -9.11 -1.69
N TYR A 426 -3.38 -9.03 -2.87
CA TYR A 426 -3.64 -7.94 -3.80
C TYR A 426 -4.71 -8.40 -4.80
N TRP A 427 -5.92 -7.84 -4.70
CA TRP A 427 -7.10 -8.40 -5.37
C TRP A 427 -7.25 -7.91 -6.82
N ALA A 428 -6.71 -6.73 -7.14
CA ALA A 428 -6.82 -6.15 -8.48
C ALA A 428 -6.13 -7.02 -9.54
N GLY A 429 -6.77 -7.18 -10.70
CA GLY A 429 -6.26 -8.01 -11.79
C GLY A 429 -6.31 -9.52 -11.53
N THR A 430 -6.92 -9.97 -10.42
CA THR A 430 -7.05 -11.37 -10.05
C THR A 430 -8.50 -11.86 -10.12
N PRO A 431 -8.76 -13.18 -10.10
CA PRO A 431 -10.12 -13.71 -10.03
C PRO A 431 -10.78 -13.60 -8.64
N LEU A 432 -10.05 -13.17 -7.59
CA LEU A 432 -10.52 -13.17 -6.21
C LEU A 432 -11.80 -12.36 -5.98
N PRO A 433 -11.91 -11.09 -6.47
CA PRO A 433 -13.12 -10.30 -6.28
C PRO A 433 -14.37 -10.99 -6.81
N GLY A 434 -14.29 -11.50 -8.04
CA GLY A 434 -15.42 -12.20 -8.66
C GLY A 434 -15.79 -13.52 -7.96
N ARG A 435 -14.83 -14.23 -7.38
CA ARG A 435 -15.08 -15.44 -6.60
C ARG A 435 -15.76 -15.12 -5.26
N PHE A 436 -15.29 -14.09 -4.59
CA PHE A 436 -15.87 -13.62 -3.32
C PHE A 436 -17.31 -13.14 -3.51
N VAL A 437 -17.55 -12.29 -4.51
CA VAL A 437 -18.88 -11.79 -4.85
C VAL A 437 -19.84 -12.94 -5.18
N ARG A 438 -19.43 -13.91 -5.99
CA ARG A 438 -20.25 -15.10 -6.27
C ARG A 438 -20.55 -15.93 -5.02
N ALA A 439 -19.64 -16.01 -4.05
CA ALA A 439 -19.92 -16.65 -2.77
C ALA A 439 -20.98 -15.87 -1.98
N ALA A 440 -20.86 -14.53 -1.94
CA ALA A 440 -21.83 -13.65 -1.32
C ALA A 440 -23.22 -13.73 -1.98
N GLU A 441 -23.30 -13.82 -3.31
CA GLU A 441 -24.56 -14.02 -4.04
C GLU A 441 -25.22 -15.36 -3.70
N ARG A 442 -24.45 -16.44 -3.57
CA ARG A 442 -24.99 -17.74 -3.14
C ARG A 442 -25.58 -17.64 -1.74
N TYR A 443 -24.83 -17.01 -0.82
CA TYR A 443 -25.27 -16.83 0.56
C TYR A 443 -26.54 -15.98 0.67
N SER A 444 -26.69 -14.92 -0.14
CA SER A 444 -27.89 -14.08 -0.13
C SER A 444 -29.14 -14.87 -0.51
N LYS A 445 -29.03 -15.81 -1.49
CA LYS A 445 -30.14 -16.68 -1.93
C LYS A 445 -30.56 -17.73 -0.89
N THR A 446 -29.70 -18.04 0.10
CA THR A 446 -30.07 -18.97 1.17
C THR A 446 -30.81 -18.28 2.33
N LYS A 447 -30.80 -16.94 2.37
CA LYS A 447 -31.47 -16.13 3.39
C LYS A 447 -32.83 -15.53 2.96
N GLY A 448 -33.11 -15.52 1.68
CA GLY A 448 -34.40 -15.12 1.12
C GLY A 448 -35.23 -16.33 0.76
#